data_f31ceb8463575986192aba49ca625fa4
#
_entry.id   f31ceb8463575986192aba49ca625fa4
#
_cell.length_a   1.000
_cell.length_b   1.000
_cell.length_c   1.000
_cell.angle_alpha   90.00
_cell.angle_beta   90.00
_cell.angle_gamma   90.00
#
_symmetry.space_group_name_H-M   'P 1'
#
loop_
_entity.id
_entity.type
_entity.pdbx_description
1 polymer ?
#
loop_
_entity_poly.entity_id
_entity_poly.type
_entity_poly.pdbx_seq_one_letter_code
_entity_poly.pdbx_strand_id
1 'polypeptide(L)'
;MTATAPSSTATIAQELVVLCRAGRHRDAVEKLYGPNIVSVESAGNEAMPAEMSGIDAVRGKQQWWEENFEVHDSEVNGPFLAEDQFAVQFEFDVTFKPTGERSRMIEMALYTVKDGKIVHEHFFYNAPGA
;
A
#
# COMPACT_ATOMS: atom_id res chain seq x y z
N MET A 1 -23.13 -8.67 26.95
CA MET A 1 -22.92 -8.67 25.81
C MET A 1 -21.50 -8.80 25.38
N THR A 2 -21.28 -8.54 24.35
CA THR A 2 -20.10 -8.95 23.67
C THR A 2 -19.02 -7.88 23.71
N ALA A 3 -17.81 -8.30 23.79
CA ALA A 3 -16.70 -7.41 23.53
C ALA A 3 -16.83 -6.84 22.13
N THR A 4 -16.26 -5.66 21.91
CA THR A 4 -16.21 -5.07 20.59
C THR A 4 -15.36 -5.95 19.68
N ALA A 5 -15.93 -6.41 18.59
CA ALA A 5 -15.20 -7.19 17.60
C ALA A 5 -14.18 -6.32 16.87
N PRO A 6 -13.04 -6.88 16.44
CA PRO A 6 -12.13 -6.16 15.55
C PRO A 6 -12.86 -5.74 14.27
N SER A 7 -12.40 -4.69 13.63
CA SER A 7 -12.92 -4.23 12.35
C SER A 7 -12.82 -5.36 11.32
N SER A 8 -13.87 -5.54 10.55
CA SER A 8 -13.91 -6.57 9.51
C SER A 8 -12.96 -6.23 8.36
N THR A 9 -12.59 -7.24 7.61
CA THR A 9 -11.82 -7.07 6.37
C THR A 9 -12.50 -6.07 5.44
N ALA A 10 -13.82 -6.17 5.27
CA ALA A 10 -14.58 -5.26 4.41
C ALA A 10 -14.47 -3.81 4.89
N THR A 11 -14.60 -3.57 6.17
CA THR A 11 -14.52 -2.21 6.74
C THR A 11 -13.12 -1.61 6.53
N ILE A 12 -12.08 -2.40 6.81
CA ILE A 12 -10.70 -1.95 6.63
C ILE A 12 -10.40 -1.68 5.15
N ALA A 13 -10.86 -2.56 4.26
CA ALA A 13 -10.67 -2.41 2.83
C ALA A 13 -11.33 -1.14 2.28
N GLN A 14 -12.57 -0.88 2.70
CA GLN A 14 -13.29 0.34 2.32
C GLN A 14 -12.55 1.59 2.79
N GLU A 15 -12.09 1.57 4.03
CA GLU A 15 -11.40 2.72 4.61
C GLU A 15 -10.06 2.98 3.93
N LEU A 16 -9.31 1.93 3.61
CA LEU A 16 -8.06 2.06 2.86
C LEU A 16 -8.31 2.72 1.51
N VAL A 17 -9.31 2.25 0.77
CA VAL A 17 -9.63 2.79 -0.55
C VAL A 17 -10.04 4.26 -0.46
N VAL A 18 -10.89 4.63 0.51
CA VAL A 18 -11.31 6.02 0.72
C VAL A 18 -10.10 6.93 0.99
N LEU A 19 -9.22 6.52 1.89
CA LEU A 19 -8.02 7.30 2.23
C LEU A 19 -7.07 7.41 1.05
N CYS A 20 -6.84 6.33 0.31
CA CYS A 20 -5.96 6.34 -0.86
C CYS A 20 -6.52 7.21 -1.99
N ARG A 21 -7.82 7.18 -2.23
CA ARG A 21 -8.47 8.06 -3.22
C ARG A 21 -8.33 9.54 -2.86
N ALA A 22 -8.27 9.84 -1.57
CA ALA A 22 -8.05 11.20 -1.08
C ALA A 22 -6.57 11.61 -1.06
N GLY A 23 -5.67 10.72 -1.49
CA GLY A 23 -4.22 10.96 -1.41
C GLY A 23 -3.66 10.88 0.00
N ARG A 24 -4.42 10.31 0.94
CA ARG A 24 -4.05 10.22 2.36
C ARG A 24 -3.44 8.87 2.70
N HIS A 25 -2.41 8.47 1.94
CA HIS A 25 -1.73 7.18 2.13
C HIS A 25 -1.06 7.06 3.49
N ARG A 26 -0.48 8.14 3.98
CA ARG A 26 0.18 8.17 5.29
C ARG A 26 -0.82 7.88 6.41
N ASP A 27 -2.01 8.48 6.34
CA ASP A 27 -3.07 8.24 7.30
C ASP A 27 -3.58 6.79 7.25
N ALA A 28 -3.62 6.19 6.06
CA ALA A 28 -4.00 4.79 5.92
C ALA A 28 -3.01 3.87 6.67
N VAL A 29 -1.72 4.13 6.52
CA VAL A 29 -0.69 3.37 7.24
C VAL A 29 -0.86 3.52 8.76
N GLU A 30 -0.96 4.76 9.25
CA GLU A 30 -1.04 5.02 10.68
C GLU A 30 -2.30 4.44 11.32
N LYS A 31 -3.41 4.44 10.60
CA LYS A 31 -4.70 4.00 11.13
C LYS A 31 -4.95 2.50 10.98
N LEU A 32 -4.55 1.92 9.86
CA LEU A 32 -5.00 0.58 9.48
C LEU A 32 -3.94 -0.51 9.62
N TYR A 33 -2.66 -0.16 9.63
CA TYR A 33 -1.58 -1.14 9.64
C TYR A 33 -1.22 -1.58 11.07
N GLY A 34 -0.96 -2.88 11.23
CA GLY A 34 -0.43 -3.42 12.49
C GLY A 34 1.06 -3.10 12.64
N PRO A 35 1.58 -3.12 13.88
CA PRO A 35 2.98 -2.74 14.15
C PRO A 35 3.99 -3.71 13.54
N ASN A 36 3.61 -4.96 13.32
CA ASN A 36 4.48 -6.00 12.76
C ASN A 36 4.14 -6.30 11.29
N ILE A 37 3.62 -5.32 10.57
CA ILE A 37 3.28 -5.46 9.15
C ILE A 37 4.46 -6.01 8.35
N VAL A 38 4.17 -6.92 7.43
CA VAL A 38 5.15 -7.39 6.43
C VAL A 38 4.74 -6.76 5.09
N SER A 39 5.68 -6.10 4.44
CA SER A 39 5.45 -5.42 3.17
C SER A 39 6.38 -5.97 2.11
N VAL A 40 5.81 -6.45 1.00
CA VAL A 40 6.57 -7.10 -0.07
C VAL A 40 6.37 -6.33 -1.37
N GLU A 41 7.50 -5.98 -2.02
CA GLU A 41 7.53 -5.34 -3.33
C GLU A 41 7.92 -6.35 -4.40
N SER A 42 7.58 -6.09 -5.66
CA SER A 42 7.99 -6.95 -6.79
C SER A 42 9.49 -6.87 -7.07
N ALA A 43 10.14 -5.80 -6.66
CA ALA A 43 11.57 -5.59 -6.83
C ALA A 43 12.14 -4.87 -5.63
N GLY A 44 13.40 -5.12 -5.35
CA GLY A 44 14.12 -4.44 -4.27
C GLY A 44 15.62 -4.38 -4.57
N ASN A 45 16.35 -3.76 -3.66
CA ASN A 45 17.81 -3.68 -3.72
C ASN A 45 18.37 -3.75 -2.28
N GLU A 46 19.68 -3.59 -2.12
CA GLU A 46 20.30 -3.70 -0.79
C GLU A 46 19.80 -2.63 0.19
N ALA A 47 19.56 -1.42 -0.29
CA ALA A 47 19.09 -0.32 0.55
C ALA A 47 17.61 -0.47 0.91
N MET A 48 16.82 -1.00 -0.04
CA MET A 48 15.38 -1.23 0.14
C MET A 48 15.04 -2.64 -0.35
N PRO A 49 15.21 -3.66 0.51
CA PRO A 49 14.86 -5.03 0.14
C PRO A 49 13.39 -5.17 -0.28
N ALA A 50 13.10 -6.14 -1.15
CA ALA A 50 11.72 -6.38 -1.58
C ALA A 50 10.81 -6.70 -0.40
N GLU A 51 11.27 -7.49 0.55
CA GLU A 51 10.49 -7.78 1.75
C GLU A 51 11.02 -6.99 2.95
N MET A 52 10.12 -6.29 3.62
CA MET A 52 10.42 -5.51 4.81
C MET A 52 9.42 -5.84 5.90
N SER A 53 9.85 -5.79 7.16
CA SER A 53 9.00 -6.05 8.32
C SER A 53 8.98 -4.86 9.26
N GLY A 54 7.82 -4.61 9.84
CA GLY A 54 7.61 -3.55 10.83
C GLY A 54 7.11 -2.24 10.22
N ILE A 55 6.31 -1.54 10.99
CA ILE A 55 5.65 -0.32 10.50
C ILE A 55 6.66 0.80 10.19
N ASP A 56 7.79 0.85 10.88
CA ASP A 56 8.82 1.85 10.61
C ASP A 56 9.44 1.67 9.23
N ALA A 57 9.61 0.42 8.79
CA ALA A 57 10.08 0.13 7.43
C ALA A 57 9.09 0.61 6.38
N VAL A 58 7.79 0.42 6.63
CA VAL A 58 6.73 0.90 5.74
C VAL A 58 6.71 2.44 5.69
N ARG A 59 6.85 3.08 6.84
CA ARG A 59 6.94 4.55 6.91
C ARG A 59 8.13 5.07 6.09
N GLY A 60 9.27 4.38 6.18
CA GLY A 60 10.45 4.73 5.39
C GLY A 60 10.24 4.60 3.89
N LYS A 61 9.59 3.52 3.44
CA LYS A 61 9.23 3.34 2.03
C LYS A 61 8.31 4.45 1.54
N GLN A 62 7.33 4.80 2.34
CA GLN A 62 6.37 5.84 1.99
C GLN A 62 7.02 7.21 1.89
N GLN A 63 7.93 7.52 2.83
CA GLN A 63 8.69 8.76 2.78
C GLN A 63 9.56 8.82 1.53
N TRP A 64 10.24 7.71 1.18
CA TRP A 64 11.05 7.63 -0.03
C TRP A 64 10.21 7.88 -1.28
N TRP A 65 9.02 7.29 -1.35
CA TRP A 65 8.07 7.50 -2.46
C TRP A 65 7.70 8.98 -2.58
N GLU A 66 7.32 9.61 -1.48
CA GLU A 66 6.91 11.01 -1.47
C GLU A 66 8.05 11.95 -1.88
N GLU A 67 9.28 11.63 -1.49
CA GLU A 67 10.46 12.44 -1.82
C GLU A 67 10.91 12.29 -3.25
N ASN A 68 10.65 11.13 -3.88
CA ASN A 68 11.19 10.81 -5.19
C ASN A 68 10.17 10.85 -6.33
N PHE A 69 8.89 10.81 -6.02
CA PHE A 69 7.85 10.84 -7.04
C PHE A 69 6.92 12.03 -6.85
N GLU A 70 6.60 12.66 -7.97
CA GLU A 70 5.51 13.62 -8.07
C GLU A 70 4.32 12.91 -8.69
N VAL A 71 3.20 12.85 -7.97
CA VAL A 71 1.97 12.21 -8.46
C VAL A 71 1.11 13.26 -9.12
N HIS A 72 0.85 13.12 -10.42
CA HIS A 72 0.01 14.04 -11.19
C HIS A 72 -1.45 13.63 -11.14
N ASP A 73 -1.71 12.32 -11.16
CA ASP A 73 -3.04 11.76 -11.11
C ASP A 73 -2.96 10.34 -10.57
N SER A 74 -4.06 9.86 -9.99
CA SER A 74 -4.13 8.50 -9.48
C SER A 74 -5.56 7.97 -9.58
N GLU A 75 -5.66 6.65 -9.77
CA GLU A 75 -6.92 5.92 -9.69
C GLU A 75 -6.74 4.77 -8.71
N VAL A 76 -7.79 4.51 -7.94
CA VAL A 76 -7.83 3.41 -6.98
C VAL A 76 -9.09 2.59 -7.27
N ASN A 77 -8.89 1.35 -7.70
CA ASN A 77 -9.96 0.44 -8.09
C ASN A 77 -10.08 -0.72 -7.11
N GLY A 78 -11.30 -0.95 -6.63
CA GLY A 78 -11.59 -1.96 -5.64
C GLY A 78 -12.36 -1.36 -4.46
N PRO A 79 -12.36 -2.05 -3.31
CA PRO A 79 -11.62 -3.27 -3.01
C PRO A 79 -12.30 -4.53 -3.56
N PHE A 80 -11.52 -5.58 -3.78
CA PHE A 80 -11.99 -6.92 -4.16
C PHE A 80 -11.74 -7.85 -2.98
N LEU A 81 -12.79 -8.35 -2.38
CA LEU A 81 -12.75 -9.04 -1.08
C LEU A 81 -12.69 -10.56 -1.22
N ALA A 82 -11.88 -11.20 -0.39
CA ALA A 82 -11.79 -12.65 -0.26
C ALA A 82 -11.45 -13.01 1.19
N GLU A 83 -12.46 -13.22 2.02
CA GLU A 83 -12.35 -13.58 3.43
C GLU A 83 -11.49 -12.59 4.25
N ASP A 84 -10.26 -12.97 4.60
CA ASP A 84 -9.33 -12.13 5.37
C ASP A 84 -8.39 -11.32 4.48
N GLN A 85 -8.60 -11.35 3.17
CA GLN A 85 -7.78 -10.65 2.20
C GLN A 85 -8.61 -9.73 1.32
N PHE A 86 -7.98 -8.72 0.77
CA PHE A 86 -8.57 -7.90 -0.27
C PHE A 86 -7.50 -7.37 -1.22
N ALA A 87 -7.90 -7.15 -2.46
CA ALA A 87 -7.02 -6.61 -3.48
C ALA A 87 -7.48 -5.22 -3.90
N VAL A 88 -6.51 -4.38 -4.23
CA VAL A 88 -6.75 -3.03 -4.75
C VAL A 88 -5.82 -2.82 -5.94
N GLN A 89 -6.33 -2.23 -7.01
CA GLN A 89 -5.51 -1.81 -8.14
C GLN A 89 -5.24 -0.32 -8.04
N PHE A 90 -3.98 0.05 -8.11
CA PHE A 90 -3.54 1.45 -8.15
C PHE A 90 -3.01 1.78 -9.53
N GLU A 91 -3.40 2.94 -10.06
CA GLU A 91 -2.82 3.50 -11.26
C GLU A 91 -2.32 4.90 -10.93
N PHE A 92 -1.05 5.17 -11.25
CA PHE A 92 -0.43 6.47 -10.97
C PHE A 92 0.17 7.06 -12.24
N ASP A 93 -0.09 8.33 -12.48
CA ASP A 93 0.65 9.14 -13.43
C ASP A 93 1.67 9.92 -12.61
N VAL A 94 2.95 9.60 -12.77
CA VAL A 94 4.01 10.10 -11.89
C VAL A 94 5.20 10.60 -12.67
N THR A 95 5.96 11.50 -12.04
CA THR A 95 7.31 11.86 -12.48
C THR A 95 8.30 11.39 -11.42
N PHE A 96 9.30 10.62 -11.84
CA PHE A 96 10.43 10.25 -10.99
C PHE A 96 11.38 11.44 -10.93
N LYS A 97 11.40 12.13 -9.81
CA LYS A 97 12.12 13.41 -9.67
C LYS A 97 13.60 13.34 -9.99
N PRO A 98 14.35 12.28 -9.57
CA PRO A 98 15.78 12.23 -9.86
C PRO A 98 16.14 12.26 -11.34
N THR A 99 15.29 11.74 -12.22
CA THR A 99 15.55 11.71 -13.68
C THR A 99 14.62 12.62 -14.47
N GLY A 100 13.53 13.09 -13.86
CA GLY A 100 12.49 13.84 -14.55
C GLY A 100 11.61 12.99 -15.47
N GLU A 101 11.76 11.67 -15.44
CA GLU A 101 10.96 10.77 -16.28
C GLU A 101 9.53 10.67 -15.78
N ARG A 102 8.58 10.92 -16.68
CA ARG A 102 7.15 10.76 -16.40
C ARG A 102 6.66 9.44 -16.96
N SER A 103 5.91 8.71 -16.17
CA SER A 103 5.39 7.40 -16.57
C SER A 103 4.05 7.11 -15.90
N ARG A 104 3.35 6.12 -16.45
CA ARG A 104 2.15 5.56 -15.83
C ARG A 104 2.52 4.25 -15.18
N MET A 105 2.21 4.13 -13.89
CA MET A 105 2.46 2.92 -13.11
C MET A 105 1.13 2.27 -12.78
N ILE A 106 1.05 0.96 -12.97
CA ILE A 106 -0.11 0.16 -12.58
C ILE A 106 0.40 -0.94 -11.66
N GLU A 107 -0.22 -1.03 -10.48
CA GLU A 107 0.14 -2.09 -9.53
C GLU A 107 -1.09 -2.68 -8.88
N MET A 108 -1.00 -3.97 -8.54
CA MET A 108 -2.00 -4.68 -7.74
C MET A 108 -1.43 -4.84 -6.34
N ALA A 109 -2.25 -4.56 -5.35
CA ALA A 109 -1.87 -4.76 -3.96
C ALA A 109 -2.80 -5.80 -3.34
N LEU A 110 -2.21 -6.79 -2.68
CA LEU A 110 -2.94 -7.80 -1.92
C LEU A 110 -2.66 -7.58 -0.45
N TYR A 111 -3.72 -7.35 0.31
CA TYR A 111 -3.66 -7.08 1.75
C TYR A 111 -4.25 -8.25 2.53
N THR A 112 -3.62 -8.57 3.64
CA THR A 112 -4.15 -9.55 4.60
C THR A 112 -4.50 -8.85 5.90
N VAL A 113 -5.68 -9.13 6.43
CA VAL A 113 -6.19 -8.54 7.67
C VAL A 113 -6.22 -9.60 8.76
N LYS A 114 -5.75 -9.24 9.94
CA LYS A 114 -5.81 -10.08 11.13
C LYS A 114 -6.02 -9.19 12.35
N ASP A 115 -6.95 -9.60 13.23
CA ASP A 115 -7.26 -8.89 14.46
C ASP A 115 -7.55 -7.39 14.26
N GLY A 116 -8.24 -7.08 13.16
CA GLY A 116 -8.66 -5.72 12.86
C GLY A 116 -7.57 -4.80 12.32
N LYS A 117 -6.45 -5.37 11.85
CA LYS A 117 -5.35 -4.61 11.26
C LYS A 117 -4.81 -5.28 10.02
N ILE A 118 -4.25 -4.47 9.10
CA ILE A 118 -3.51 -5.00 7.96
C ILE A 118 -2.16 -5.49 8.48
N VAL A 119 -1.88 -6.78 8.27
CA VAL A 119 -0.65 -7.43 8.76
C VAL A 119 0.29 -7.83 7.65
N HIS A 120 -0.16 -7.79 6.41
CA HIS A 120 0.65 -8.13 5.24
C HIS A 120 0.13 -7.34 4.04
N GLU A 121 1.05 -6.80 3.23
CA GLU A 121 0.75 -6.20 1.94
C GLU A 121 1.76 -6.70 0.92
N HIS A 122 1.29 -7.03 -0.28
CA HIS A 122 2.13 -7.50 -1.36
C HIS A 122 1.76 -6.75 -2.63
N PHE A 123 2.72 -6.05 -3.20
CA PHE A 123 2.55 -5.25 -4.41
C PHE A 123 3.09 -5.99 -5.63
N PHE A 124 2.28 -6.09 -6.66
CA PHE A 124 2.60 -6.76 -7.92
C PHE A 124 2.65 -5.74 -9.04
N TYR A 125 3.80 -5.59 -9.66
CA TYR A 125 4.02 -4.69 -10.79
C TYR A 125 5.24 -5.17 -11.58
N ASN A 126 5.40 -4.67 -12.81
CA ASN A 126 6.60 -4.95 -13.58
C ASN A 126 7.75 -4.11 -13.05
N ALA A 127 8.85 -4.76 -12.71
CA ALA A 127 10.06 -4.05 -12.31
C ALA A 127 10.60 -3.23 -13.48
N PRO A 128 11.24 -2.07 -13.21
CA PRO A 128 11.87 -1.28 -14.26
C PRO A 128 12.86 -2.12 -15.05
N GLY A 129 12.75 -2.05 -16.38
CA GLY A 129 13.59 -2.80 -17.28
C GLY A 129 13.20 -4.26 -17.50
N ALA A 130 12.10 -4.71 -16.91
CA ALA A 130 11.59 -6.07 -17.09
C ALA A 130 10.88 -6.23 -18.44
#